data_e1be1353b805e90a6a9ffc744d485421
#
_entry.id   e1be1353b805e90a6a9ffc744d485421
#
_cell.length_a   1.000
_cell.length_b   1.000
_cell.length_c   1.000
_cell.angle_alpha   90.00
_cell.angle_beta   90.00
_cell.angle_gamma   90.00
#
_symmetry.space_group_name_H-M   'P 1'
#
loop_
_entity.id
_entity.type
_entity.pdbx_description
1 polymer ?
#
loop_
_entity_poly.entity_id
_entity_poly.type
_entity_poly.pdbx_seq_one_letter_code
_entity_poly.pdbx_strand_id
1 'polypeptide(L)'
;NHSLAQRCAVPARSNQPLCKVSGLVAIRLSRPEVGAAVQFFKDFGLTVVSADQDLALLRGTSDLTPSVIVERGPAAYLGLSLMVDNAKDLHHLAAAHHTVVQANHPAIGGQCVVLRDPDGLQVQIIHGWQPLAPLPAATSIELNQPQHTPRINRTVRLDYSRPPAINKL
;
A
#
# COMPACT_ATOMS: atom_id res chain seq x y z
N ASN A 1 23.95 -31.15 -7.79
CA ASN A 1 23.73 -30.85 -6.37
C ASN A 1 24.35 -29.49 -6.04
N HIS A 2 23.52 -28.44 -5.99
CA HIS A 2 23.98 -27.15 -5.53
C HIS A 2 24.10 -27.15 -4.01
N SER A 3 25.15 -26.50 -3.48
CA SER A 3 25.32 -26.31 -2.03
C SER A 3 24.18 -25.46 -1.46
N LEU A 4 23.89 -25.56 -0.16
CA LEU A 4 22.90 -24.73 0.53
C LEU A 4 23.21 -23.23 0.34
N ALA A 5 24.49 -22.83 0.34
CA ALA A 5 24.93 -21.47 0.09
C ALA A 5 24.54 -20.98 -1.33
N GLN A 6 24.62 -21.86 -2.35
CA GLN A 6 24.19 -21.52 -3.71
C GLN A 6 22.67 -21.44 -3.86
N ARG A 7 21.91 -22.21 -3.07
CA ARG A 7 20.44 -22.16 -3.07
C ARG A 7 19.89 -20.90 -2.37
N CYS A 8 20.65 -20.35 -1.44
CA CYS A 8 20.26 -19.14 -0.66
C CYS A 8 20.91 -17.86 -1.19
N ALA A 9 21.71 -17.93 -2.26
CA ALA A 9 22.30 -16.74 -2.86
C ALA A 9 21.21 -15.86 -3.51
N VAL A 10 21.00 -14.67 -2.98
CA VAL A 10 20.12 -13.68 -3.63
C VAL A 10 20.80 -13.24 -4.93
N PRO A 11 20.10 -13.28 -6.07
CA PRO A 11 20.65 -12.77 -7.33
C PRO A 11 21.13 -11.34 -7.18
N ALA A 12 22.24 -11.00 -7.81
CA ALA A 12 22.71 -9.62 -7.85
C ALA A 12 21.63 -8.72 -8.48
N ARG A 13 21.43 -7.53 -7.91
CA ARG A 13 20.50 -6.55 -8.49
C ARG A 13 21.00 -6.13 -9.86
N SER A 14 20.06 -5.84 -10.77
CA SER A 14 20.41 -5.23 -12.04
C SER A 14 21.10 -3.88 -11.81
N ASN A 15 22.21 -3.66 -12.50
CA ASN A 15 22.93 -2.38 -12.49
C ASN A 15 22.25 -1.33 -13.37
N GLN A 16 21.32 -1.75 -14.25
CA GLN A 16 20.56 -0.90 -15.16
C GLN A 16 19.09 -1.31 -15.20
N PRO A 17 18.33 -1.08 -14.11
CA PRO A 17 16.91 -1.37 -14.10
C PRO A 17 16.16 -0.39 -15.01
N LEU A 18 15.09 -0.84 -15.66
CA LEU A 18 14.20 0.03 -16.46
C LEU A 18 13.53 1.10 -15.60
N CYS A 19 13.23 0.77 -14.34
CA CYS A 19 12.75 1.72 -13.35
C CYS A 19 13.25 1.35 -11.95
N LYS A 20 13.27 2.32 -11.07
CA LYS A 20 13.64 2.12 -9.67
C LYS A 20 12.42 2.33 -8.78
N VAL A 21 11.86 1.24 -8.27
CA VAL A 21 10.77 1.29 -7.29
C VAL A 21 11.30 1.81 -5.97
N SER A 22 10.63 2.81 -5.40
CA SER A 22 10.95 3.41 -4.10
C SER A 22 10.07 2.90 -2.97
N GLY A 23 8.89 2.34 -3.26
CA GLY A 23 8.01 1.78 -2.22
C GLY A 23 6.78 1.05 -2.75
N LEU A 24 6.19 0.27 -1.86
CA LEU A 24 4.84 -0.28 -2.03
C LEU A 24 3.83 0.79 -1.61
N VAL A 25 2.83 1.04 -2.45
CA VAL A 25 1.75 2.00 -2.15
C VAL A 25 0.53 1.26 -1.63
N ALA A 26 -0.02 0.34 -2.43
CA ALA A 26 -1.29 -0.31 -2.09
C ALA A 26 -1.36 -1.75 -2.63
N ILE A 27 -2.18 -2.56 -1.97
CA ILE A 27 -2.74 -3.78 -2.55
C ILE A 27 -4.05 -3.44 -3.25
N ARG A 28 -4.35 -4.15 -4.35
CA ARG A 28 -5.56 -3.95 -5.15
C ARG A 28 -6.40 -5.23 -5.16
N LEU A 29 -7.65 -5.05 -4.84
CA LEU A 29 -8.64 -6.14 -4.75
C LEU A 29 -9.87 -5.79 -5.59
N SER A 30 -10.57 -6.79 -6.10
CA SER A 30 -11.94 -6.60 -6.61
C SER A 30 -12.95 -7.37 -5.77
N ARG A 31 -14.12 -6.77 -5.59
CA ARG A 31 -15.24 -7.36 -4.85
C ARG A 31 -16.57 -6.99 -5.53
N PRO A 32 -17.54 -7.91 -5.58
CA PRO A 32 -18.88 -7.60 -6.13
C PRO A 32 -19.57 -6.50 -5.32
N GLU A 33 -19.45 -6.57 -4.00
CA GLU A 33 -20.03 -5.64 -3.03
C GLU A 33 -18.95 -4.81 -2.35
N VAL A 34 -18.63 -3.65 -2.93
CA VAL A 34 -17.61 -2.74 -2.42
C VAL A 34 -17.93 -2.29 -0.99
N GLY A 35 -19.21 -2.00 -0.70
CA GLY A 35 -19.64 -1.58 0.65
C GLY A 35 -19.38 -2.63 1.73
N ALA A 36 -19.59 -3.91 1.43
CA ALA A 36 -19.29 -5.00 2.37
C ALA A 36 -17.78 -5.11 2.63
N ALA A 37 -16.96 -4.94 1.60
CA ALA A 37 -15.51 -4.91 1.76
C ALA A 37 -15.04 -3.70 2.58
N VAL A 38 -15.62 -2.53 2.37
CA VAL A 38 -15.35 -1.33 3.18
C VAL A 38 -15.65 -1.60 4.66
N GLN A 39 -16.81 -2.21 4.96
CA GLN A 39 -17.16 -2.52 6.34
C GLN A 39 -16.16 -3.50 6.97
N PHE A 40 -15.80 -4.58 6.26
CA PHE A 40 -14.78 -5.53 6.70
C PHE A 40 -13.46 -4.82 7.07
N PHE A 41 -12.95 -3.96 6.18
CA PHE A 41 -11.68 -3.27 6.43
C PHE A 41 -11.79 -2.22 7.56
N LYS A 42 -12.95 -1.60 7.75
CA LYS A 42 -13.20 -0.74 8.92
C LYS A 42 -13.18 -1.53 10.23
N ASP A 43 -13.81 -2.70 10.26
CA ASP A 43 -13.81 -3.59 11.42
C ASP A 43 -12.39 -4.11 11.70
N PHE A 44 -11.59 -4.26 10.67
CA PHE A 44 -10.17 -4.61 10.76
C PHE A 44 -9.29 -3.44 11.21
N GLY A 45 -9.80 -2.21 11.21
CA GLY A 45 -9.12 -1.03 11.76
C GLY A 45 -8.55 -0.05 10.73
N LEU A 46 -8.90 -0.19 9.44
CA LEU A 46 -8.54 0.80 8.45
C LEU A 46 -9.51 1.98 8.41
N THR A 47 -9.02 3.11 7.93
CA THR A 47 -9.80 4.34 7.73
C THR A 47 -10.11 4.51 6.25
N VAL A 48 -11.37 4.86 5.96
CA VAL A 48 -11.81 5.17 4.59
C VAL A 48 -11.27 6.53 4.17
N VAL A 49 -10.61 6.58 3.03
CA VAL A 49 -10.18 7.82 2.36
C VAL A 49 -11.30 8.33 1.45
N SER A 50 -11.83 7.44 0.63
CA SER A 50 -12.94 7.69 -0.30
C SER A 50 -13.61 6.36 -0.60
N ALA A 51 -14.93 6.36 -0.73
CA ALA A 51 -15.68 5.18 -1.14
C ALA A 51 -16.95 5.58 -1.88
N ASP A 52 -17.20 4.92 -2.99
CA ASP A 52 -18.47 4.93 -3.71
C ASP A 52 -18.89 3.48 -4.04
N GLN A 53 -19.85 3.31 -4.94
CA GLN A 53 -20.36 1.98 -5.31
C GLN A 53 -19.37 1.14 -6.13
N ASP A 54 -18.37 1.77 -6.78
CA ASP A 54 -17.46 1.12 -7.72
C ASP A 54 -16.01 1.08 -7.25
N LEU A 55 -15.63 1.96 -6.31
CA LEU A 55 -14.27 2.07 -5.82
C LEU A 55 -14.24 2.47 -4.35
N ALA A 56 -13.34 1.86 -3.59
CA ALA A 56 -13.01 2.31 -2.24
C ALA A 56 -11.50 2.37 -2.04
N LEU A 57 -11.06 3.43 -1.38
CA LEU A 57 -9.70 3.70 -0.98
C LEU A 57 -9.62 3.72 0.54
N LEU A 58 -8.77 2.88 1.12
CA LEU A 58 -8.61 2.77 2.57
C LEU A 58 -7.13 2.89 2.94
N ARG A 59 -6.87 3.34 4.17
CA ARG A 59 -5.50 3.50 4.68
C ARG A 59 -5.38 3.13 6.16
N GLY A 60 -4.18 2.83 6.60
CA GLY A 60 -3.80 2.86 8.02
C GLY A 60 -3.71 4.28 8.56
N THR A 61 -3.65 4.45 9.88
CA THR A 61 -3.67 5.77 10.53
C THR A 61 -2.43 6.63 10.24
N SER A 62 -1.29 6.04 9.98
CA SER A 62 -0.04 6.75 9.60
C SER A 62 0.32 6.65 8.14
N ASP A 63 -0.50 5.99 7.32
CA ASP A 63 -0.25 5.92 5.88
C ASP A 63 -0.56 7.29 5.24
N LEU A 64 0.34 7.76 4.40
CA LEU A 64 0.15 8.99 3.63
C LEU A 64 -0.44 8.73 2.24
N THR A 65 -0.70 7.47 1.91
CA THR A 65 -1.37 7.02 0.69
C THR A 65 -2.47 6.02 1.05
N PRO A 66 -3.45 5.77 0.18
CA PRO A 66 -4.29 4.59 0.30
C PRO A 66 -3.41 3.33 0.25
N SER A 67 -3.57 2.44 1.22
CA SER A 67 -2.82 1.17 1.31
C SER A 67 -3.65 -0.04 0.83
N VAL A 68 -4.97 0.13 0.75
CA VAL A 68 -5.90 -0.84 0.16
C VAL A 68 -6.81 -0.13 -0.84
N ILE A 69 -6.91 -0.70 -2.04
CA ILE A 69 -7.83 -0.26 -3.10
C ILE A 69 -8.78 -1.41 -3.40
N VAL A 70 -10.08 -1.16 -3.29
CA VAL A 70 -11.13 -2.14 -3.60
C VAL A 70 -11.92 -1.63 -4.79
N GLU A 71 -11.96 -2.39 -5.87
CA GLU A 71 -12.68 -2.09 -7.09
C GLU A 71 -13.89 -3.03 -7.22
N ARG A 72 -14.98 -2.56 -7.82
CA ARG A 72 -16.12 -3.43 -8.14
C ARG A 72 -15.72 -4.46 -9.19
N GLY A 73 -16.02 -5.72 -8.94
CA GLY A 73 -15.78 -6.83 -9.87
C GLY A 73 -15.85 -8.18 -9.20
N PRO A 74 -15.59 -9.25 -9.93
CA PRO A 74 -15.50 -10.59 -9.34
C PRO A 74 -14.48 -10.61 -8.22
N ALA A 75 -14.73 -11.42 -7.17
CA ALA A 75 -13.83 -11.50 -6.01
C ALA A 75 -12.45 -12.01 -6.43
N ALA A 76 -11.45 -11.11 -6.42
CA ALA A 76 -10.08 -11.42 -6.80
C ALA A 76 -9.06 -10.53 -6.08
N TYR A 77 -7.83 -11.01 -6.01
CA TYR A 77 -6.65 -10.19 -5.82
C TYR A 77 -6.21 -9.69 -7.20
N LEU A 78 -6.22 -8.38 -7.40
CA LEU A 78 -5.85 -7.79 -8.69
C LEU A 78 -4.35 -7.60 -8.83
N GLY A 79 -3.65 -7.35 -7.73
CA GLY A 79 -2.23 -7.07 -7.73
C GLY A 79 -1.85 -5.95 -6.76
N LEU A 80 -0.81 -5.21 -7.10
CA LEU A 80 -0.25 -4.18 -6.23
C LEU A 80 0.11 -2.89 -6.99
N SER A 81 0.23 -1.80 -6.21
CA SER A 81 0.68 -0.50 -6.70
C SER A 81 2.04 -0.16 -6.08
N LEU A 82 3.00 0.18 -6.92
CA LEU A 82 4.37 0.53 -6.55
C LEU A 82 4.66 1.99 -6.91
N MET A 83 5.52 2.63 -6.17
CA MET A 83 5.91 4.02 -6.38
C MET A 83 7.28 4.13 -7.03
N VAL A 84 7.42 5.11 -7.92
CA VAL A 84 8.71 5.56 -8.48
C VAL A 84 8.89 7.05 -8.24
N ASP A 85 10.14 7.46 -8.05
CA ASP A 85 10.47 8.85 -7.75
C ASP A 85 10.63 9.72 -9.01
N ASN A 86 10.79 9.09 -10.17
CA ASN A 86 11.06 9.79 -11.42
C ASN A 86 9.98 9.51 -12.47
N ALA A 87 9.34 10.57 -12.98
CA ALA A 87 8.33 10.46 -14.04
C ALA A 87 8.88 9.80 -15.32
N LYS A 88 10.17 9.97 -15.61
CA LYS A 88 10.80 9.34 -16.79
C LYS A 88 10.72 7.80 -16.72
N ASP A 89 10.71 7.23 -15.53
CA ASP A 89 10.61 5.79 -15.34
C ASP A 89 9.28 5.25 -15.85
N LEU A 90 8.17 6.01 -15.71
CA LEU A 90 6.88 5.62 -16.29
C LEU A 90 6.92 5.57 -17.82
N HIS A 91 7.55 6.56 -18.43
CA HIS A 91 7.67 6.61 -19.91
C HIS A 91 8.58 5.50 -20.43
N HIS A 92 9.68 5.19 -19.73
CA HIS A 92 10.55 4.07 -20.08
C HIS A 92 9.82 2.73 -19.99
N LEU A 93 9.05 2.52 -18.91
CA LEU A 93 8.23 1.31 -18.73
C LEU A 93 7.14 1.21 -19.79
N ALA A 94 6.43 2.31 -20.07
CA ALA A 94 5.39 2.34 -21.07
C ALA A 94 5.93 1.97 -22.47
N ALA A 95 7.07 2.53 -22.85
CA ALA A 95 7.73 2.22 -24.11
C ALA A 95 8.20 0.75 -24.17
N ALA A 96 8.85 0.26 -23.12
CA ALA A 96 9.39 -1.10 -23.08
C ALA A 96 8.31 -2.20 -23.10
N HIS A 97 7.13 -1.90 -22.54
CA HIS A 97 6.02 -2.86 -22.43
C HIS A 97 4.85 -2.55 -23.36
N HIS A 98 5.03 -1.64 -24.34
CA HIS A 98 4.01 -1.27 -25.33
C HIS A 98 2.66 -0.87 -24.69
N THR A 99 2.72 -0.13 -23.59
CA THR A 99 1.57 0.40 -22.86
C THR A 99 1.61 1.93 -22.80
N VAL A 100 0.67 2.54 -22.10
CA VAL A 100 0.55 3.99 -22.02
C VAL A 100 0.66 4.50 -20.59
N VAL A 101 1.22 5.70 -20.43
CA VAL A 101 1.12 6.46 -19.19
C VAL A 101 -0.26 7.10 -19.15
N GLN A 102 -0.98 6.90 -18.06
CA GLN A 102 -2.34 7.41 -17.87
C GLN A 102 -2.46 8.18 -16.54
N ALA A 103 -3.48 9.03 -16.44
CA ALA A 103 -3.81 9.67 -15.18
C ALA A 103 -4.23 8.62 -14.16
N ASN A 104 -3.78 8.77 -12.93
CA ASN A 104 -4.23 7.92 -11.83
C ASN A 104 -5.60 8.40 -11.30
N HIS A 105 -6.23 7.61 -10.42
CA HIS A 105 -7.47 8.01 -9.78
C HIS A 105 -7.29 9.37 -9.05
N PRO A 106 -8.23 10.33 -9.15
CA PRO A 106 -8.08 11.68 -8.57
C PRO A 106 -7.76 11.69 -7.07
N ALA A 107 -8.31 10.75 -6.30
CA ALA A 107 -8.04 10.64 -4.86
C ALA A 107 -6.63 10.15 -4.53
N ILE A 108 -5.89 9.59 -5.51
CA ILE A 108 -4.49 9.17 -5.36
C ILE A 108 -3.59 10.24 -5.99
N GLY A 109 -4.00 10.80 -7.12
CA GLY A 109 -3.25 11.78 -7.90
C GLY A 109 -2.12 11.18 -8.72
N GLY A 110 -1.46 12.04 -9.51
CA GLY A 110 -0.32 11.66 -10.33
C GLY A 110 -0.68 10.86 -11.57
N GLN A 111 0.32 10.14 -12.08
CA GLN A 111 0.24 9.31 -13.27
C GLN A 111 0.65 7.88 -12.96
N CYS A 112 0.19 6.94 -13.77
CA CYS A 112 0.55 5.54 -13.60
C CYS A 112 0.71 4.81 -14.94
N VAL A 113 1.41 3.68 -14.86
CA VAL A 113 1.47 2.64 -15.88
C VAL A 113 0.98 1.35 -15.26
N VAL A 114 0.11 0.63 -15.96
CA VAL A 114 -0.38 -0.69 -15.52
C VAL A 114 0.28 -1.76 -16.36
N LEU A 115 1.01 -2.64 -15.71
CA LEU A 115 1.63 -3.81 -16.30
C LEU A 115 0.89 -5.07 -15.84
N ARG A 116 1.15 -6.19 -16.50
CA ARG A 116 0.72 -7.51 -16.03
C ARG A 116 1.95 -8.41 -15.90
N ASP A 117 2.01 -9.11 -14.79
CA ASP A 117 3.01 -10.14 -14.59
C ASP A 117 2.66 -11.41 -15.42
N PRO A 118 3.56 -12.41 -15.47
CA PRO A 118 3.29 -13.65 -16.20
C PRO A 118 2.06 -14.43 -15.72
N ASP A 119 1.67 -14.26 -14.45
CA ASP A 119 0.49 -14.90 -13.85
C ASP A 119 -0.81 -14.09 -14.06
N GLY A 120 -0.70 -12.92 -14.73
CA GLY A 120 -1.83 -12.03 -15.05
C GLY A 120 -2.18 -11.01 -13.99
N LEU A 121 -1.45 -10.95 -12.86
CA LEU A 121 -1.65 -9.96 -11.83
C LEU A 121 -1.21 -8.57 -12.32
N GLN A 122 -1.94 -7.56 -11.88
CA GLN A 122 -1.63 -6.17 -12.25
C GLN A 122 -0.52 -5.61 -11.35
N VAL A 123 0.48 -5.03 -11.96
CA VAL A 123 1.50 -4.23 -11.28
C VAL A 123 1.34 -2.79 -11.76
N GLN A 124 0.75 -1.96 -10.92
CA GLN A 124 0.58 -0.54 -11.22
C GLN A 124 1.79 0.24 -10.69
N ILE A 125 2.46 0.98 -11.56
CA ILE A 125 3.58 1.84 -11.20
C ILE A 125 3.10 3.29 -11.20
N ILE A 126 3.29 4.00 -10.09
CA ILE A 126 2.74 5.34 -9.83
C ILE A 126 3.86 6.34 -9.63
N HIS A 127 3.69 7.55 -10.20
CA HIS A 127 4.52 8.72 -9.92
C HIS A 127 3.65 9.94 -9.63
N GLY A 128 4.11 10.81 -8.72
CA GLY A 128 3.46 12.09 -8.44
C GLY A 128 2.15 11.98 -7.67
N TRP A 129 1.99 10.95 -6.83
CA TRP A 129 0.86 10.84 -5.91
C TRP A 129 0.81 12.01 -4.92
N GLN A 130 -0.38 12.37 -4.49
CA GLN A 130 -0.57 13.43 -3.49
C GLN A 130 -0.68 12.83 -2.09
N PRO A 131 0.18 13.23 -1.14
CA PRO A 131 0.10 12.71 0.22
C PRO A 131 -1.21 13.15 0.88
N LEU A 132 -1.86 12.20 1.53
CA LEU A 132 -3.06 12.44 2.32
C LEU A 132 -2.70 13.19 3.60
N ALA A 133 -3.62 14.03 4.08
CA ALA A 133 -3.45 14.68 5.38
C ALA A 133 -3.28 13.63 6.50
N PRO A 134 -2.36 13.85 7.46
CA PRO A 134 -2.23 12.95 8.61
C PRO A 134 -3.56 12.83 9.36
N LEU A 135 -3.88 11.63 9.81
CA LEU A 135 -5.00 11.41 10.74
C LEU A 135 -4.54 11.70 12.18
N PRO A 136 -5.47 12.11 13.06
CA PRO A 136 -5.15 12.25 14.48
C PRO A 136 -4.59 10.93 15.02
N ALA A 137 -3.35 10.95 15.47
CA ALA A 137 -2.74 9.80 16.10
C ALA A 137 -3.32 9.62 17.51
N ALA A 138 -3.53 8.36 17.93
CA ALA A 138 -3.77 8.06 19.32
C ALA A 138 -2.52 8.45 20.15
N THR A 139 -2.73 8.93 21.37
CA THR A 139 -1.62 9.23 22.28
C THR A 139 -0.77 7.98 22.45
N SER A 140 0.50 8.09 22.11
CA SER A 140 1.44 6.99 22.29
C SER A 140 1.58 6.65 23.77
N ILE A 141 1.52 5.36 24.10
CA ILE A 141 1.90 4.90 25.43
C ILE A 141 3.42 5.00 25.51
N GLU A 142 3.92 5.75 26.48
CA GLU A 142 5.36 5.79 26.74
C GLU A 142 5.85 4.41 27.20
N LEU A 143 6.63 3.77 26.36
CA LEU A 143 7.30 2.51 26.68
C LEU A 143 8.71 2.79 27.21
N ASN A 144 9.21 1.90 28.08
CA ASN A 144 10.61 1.97 28.52
C ASN A 144 11.56 1.91 27.34
N GLN A 145 12.44 2.89 27.23
CA GLN A 145 13.51 2.93 26.25
C GLN A 145 14.86 2.85 26.98
N PRO A 146 15.95 2.42 26.32
CA PRO A 146 17.27 2.27 26.98
C PRO A 146 17.77 3.51 27.71
N GLN A 147 17.37 4.70 27.26
CA GLN A 147 17.79 5.99 27.79
C GLN A 147 16.69 6.75 28.55
N HIS A 148 15.47 6.21 28.55
CA HIS A 148 14.31 6.80 29.21
C HIS A 148 13.36 5.71 29.66
N THR A 149 13.29 5.50 30.97
CA THR A 149 12.44 4.49 31.60
C THR A 149 11.34 5.16 32.44
N PRO A 150 10.24 5.62 31.83
CA PRO A 150 9.12 6.11 32.60
C PRO A 150 8.56 4.94 33.44
N ARG A 151 8.66 5.04 34.77
CA ARG A 151 8.12 4.03 35.67
C ARG A 151 6.59 4.16 35.69
N ILE A 152 5.92 3.28 34.97
CA ILE A 152 4.47 3.18 35.00
C ILE A 152 4.09 2.18 36.11
N ASN A 153 3.72 2.67 37.29
CA ASN A 153 3.31 1.84 38.43
C ASN A 153 1.83 1.40 38.34
N ARG A 154 1.31 1.17 37.15
CA ARG A 154 -0.05 0.70 36.91
C ARG A 154 -0.09 -0.27 35.75
N THR A 155 -1.01 -1.23 35.83
CA THR A 155 -1.29 -2.11 34.69
C THR A 155 -1.85 -1.26 33.56
N VAL A 156 -1.18 -1.29 32.41
CA VAL A 156 -1.72 -0.70 31.19
C VAL A 156 -2.85 -1.62 30.72
N ARG A 157 -4.09 -1.15 30.84
CA ARG A 157 -5.23 -1.84 30.27
C ARG A 157 -5.43 -1.36 28.85
N LEU A 158 -5.52 -2.31 27.91
CA LEU A 158 -5.93 -2.00 26.54
C LEU A 158 -7.40 -1.54 26.60
N ASP A 159 -7.71 -0.45 25.90
CA ASP A 159 -9.07 0.00 25.74
C ASP A 159 -9.74 -0.82 24.63
N TYR A 160 -10.49 -1.85 25.02
CA TYR A 160 -11.27 -2.67 24.09
C TYR A 160 -12.61 -2.05 23.69
N SER A 161 -12.94 -0.86 24.20
CA SER A 161 -14.17 -0.13 23.81
C SER A 161 -14.10 0.44 22.39
N ARG A 162 -12.91 0.51 21.82
CA ARG A 162 -12.67 0.98 20.45
C ARG A 162 -12.06 -0.13 19.63
N PRO A 163 -12.48 -0.30 18.37
CA PRO A 163 -11.80 -1.24 17.48
C PRO A 163 -10.33 -0.85 17.33
N PRO A 164 -9.42 -1.83 17.25
CA PRO A 164 -8.01 -1.55 17.03
C PRO A 164 -7.85 -0.82 15.69
N ALA A 165 -6.98 0.19 15.66
CA ALA A 165 -6.64 0.89 14.44
C ALA A 165 -5.32 0.33 13.87
N ILE A 166 -5.30 0.03 12.58
CA ILE A 166 -4.08 -0.31 11.88
C ILE A 166 -3.30 0.98 11.65
N ASN A 167 -2.09 1.03 12.18
CA ASN A 167 -1.23 2.19 12.05
C ASN A 167 -0.62 2.28 10.65
N LYS A 168 -0.12 1.16 10.15
CA LYS A 168 0.51 1.06 8.83
C LYS A 168 0.32 -0.36 8.29
N LEU A 169 0.10 -0.48 7.01
CA LEU A 169 0.14 -1.72 6.25
C LEU A 169 1.49 -1.91 5.56
#